data_fdb9513ad2d3e59c0f3de711c5c15cce
#
_entry.id   fdb9513ad2d3e59c0f3de711c5c15cce
#
_cell.length_a   1.000
_cell.length_b   1.000
_cell.length_c   1.000
_cell.angle_alpha   90.00
_cell.angle_beta   90.00
_cell.angle_gamma   90.00
#
_symmetry.space_group_name_H-M   'P 1'
#
loop_
_entity.id
_entity.type
_entity.pdbx_description
1 polymer ?
#
loop_
_entity_poly.entity_id
_entity_poly.type
_entity_poly.pdbx_seq_one_letter_code
_entity_poly.pdbx_strand_id
1 'polypeptide(L)'
;MLIYSLPLMLGRFAGIINETFDRILLRRVIEPVDGVEVAKQQVGIYSGVYKLSILISLFIQAFRYAAEPFFFARAKEANANQTYRTVMNYFVLAVSIMFLFILMYLEVFKWLLPKKEYWEGLHVVPILLVANIFLGIYYNQSIWYKLSGQTKFGAYIAMGGAVL
;
A
#
# COMPACT_ATOMS: atom_id res chain seq x y z
N MET A 1 1.32 28.07 -5.19
CA MET A 1 0.44 26.92 -5.13
C MET A 1 0.83 25.82 -6.14
N LEU A 2 1.06 26.10 -7.41
CA LEU A 2 1.44 25.09 -8.43
C LEU A 2 2.73 24.31 -8.10
N ILE A 3 3.75 24.97 -7.55
CA ILE A 3 5.04 24.35 -7.19
C ILE A 3 4.88 23.29 -6.07
N TYR A 4 3.87 23.44 -5.22
CA TYR A 4 3.57 22.48 -4.15
C TYR A 4 2.68 21.33 -4.63
N SER A 5 1.69 21.61 -5.47
CA SER A 5 0.72 20.60 -5.92
C SER A 5 1.24 19.71 -7.06
N LEU A 6 2.12 20.22 -7.93
CA LEU A 6 2.65 19.46 -9.06
C LEU A 6 3.42 18.19 -8.62
N PRO A 7 4.36 18.25 -7.65
CA PRO A 7 5.04 17.05 -7.16
C PRO A 7 4.08 16.03 -6.51
N LEU A 8 3.04 16.52 -5.82
CA LEU A 8 2.04 15.65 -5.22
C LEU A 8 1.16 14.94 -6.26
N MET A 9 0.83 15.63 -7.36
CA MET A 9 0.15 15.03 -8.50
C MET A 9 0.99 13.92 -9.15
N LEU A 10 2.26 14.20 -9.43
CA LEU A 10 3.17 13.21 -10.01
C LEU A 10 3.32 11.98 -9.12
N GLY A 11 3.41 12.16 -7.80
CA GLY A 11 3.43 11.07 -6.83
C GLY A 11 2.14 10.23 -6.83
N ARG A 12 0.98 10.85 -7.02
CA ARG A 12 -0.29 10.11 -7.16
C ARG A 12 -0.39 9.34 -8.47
N PHE A 13 0.05 9.92 -9.58
CA PHE A 13 0.12 9.23 -10.87
C PHE A 13 1.03 8.00 -10.81
N ALA A 14 2.20 8.14 -10.20
CA ALA A 14 3.12 7.01 -9.98
C ALA A 14 2.45 5.90 -9.14
N GLY A 15 1.68 6.25 -8.11
CA GLY A 15 0.91 5.28 -7.31
C GLY A 15 -0.14 4.52 -8.12
N ILE A 16 -0.92 5.21 -8.97
CA ILE A 16 -1.94 4.58 -9.83
C ILE A 16 -1.29 3.66 -10.87
N ILE A 17 -0.17 4.09 -11.45
CA ILE A 17 0.60 3.25 -12.40
C ILE A 17 1.07 1.99 -11.67
N ASN A 18 1.61 2.12 -10.48
CA ASN A 18 2.11 1.00 -9.69
C ASN A 18 1.00 -0.02 -9.36
N GLU A 19 -0.19 0.43 -8.96
CA GLU A 19 -1.34 -0.46 -8.69
C GLU A 19 -1.86 -1.23 -9.92
N THR A 20 -1.64 -0.69 -11.13
CA THR A 20 -2.13 -1.31 -12.37
C THR A 20 -1.04 -2.13 -13.05
N PHE A 21 0.22 -1.75 -12.82
CA PHE A 21 1.38 -2.29 -13.50
C PHE A 21 1.59 -3.77 -13.21
N ASP A 22 1.38 -4.21 -11.97
CA ASP A 22 1.51 -5.62 -11.56
C ASP A 22 0.62 -6.54 -12.42
N ARG A 23 -0.61 -6.13 -12.71
CA ARG A 23 -1.55 -6.92 -13.54
C ARG A 23 -1.14 -6.94 -15.00
N ILE A 24 -0.66 -5.80 -15.52
CA ILE A 24 -0.14 -5.70 -16.89
C ILE A 24 1.12 -6.54 -17.04
N LEU A 25 2.03 -6.45 -16.06
CA LEU A 25 3.27 -7.21 -16.05
C LEU A 25 3.00 -8.72 -15.97
N LEU A 26 2.15 -9.13 -15.02
CA LEU A 26 1.75 -10.53 -14.85
C LEU A 26 1.17 -11.09 -16.15
N ARG A 27 0.27 -10.36 -16.79
CA ARG A 27 -0.29 -10.76 -18.09
C ARG A 27 0.79 -10.88 -19.15
N ARG A 28 1.70 -9.91 -19.24
CA ARG A 28 2.74 -9.84 -20.28
C ARG A 28 3.81 -10.93 -20.14
N VAL A 29 4.02 -11.42 -18.93
CA VAL A 29 4.95 -12.54 -18.66
C VAL A 29 4.32 -13.88 -18.97
N ILE A 30 3.04 -14.08 -18.64
CA ILE A 30 2.36 -15.37 -18.81
C ILE A 30 1.87 -15.57 -20.25
N GLU A 31 1.35 -14.54 -20.90
CA GLU A 31 0.72 -14.60 -22.22
C GLU A 31 1.60 -15.25 -23.31
N PRO A 32 2.93 -14.97 -23.40
CA PRO A 32 3.80 -15.59 -24.39
C PRO A 32 4.12 -17.05 -24.13
N VAL A 33 4.00 -17.52 -22.88
CA VAL A 33 4.39 -18.87 -22.46
C VAL A 33 3.19 -19.83 -22.46
N ASP A 34 2.09 -19.40 -21.80
CA ASP A 34 0.94 -20.25 -21.49
C ASP A 34 -0.33 -19.84 -22.27
N GLY A 35 -0.24 -18.76 -23.05
CA GLY A 35 -1.34 -18.27 -23.87
C GLY A 35 -2.27 -17.27 -23.16
N VAL A 36 -3.11 -16.61 -23.97
CA VAL A 36 -3.96 -15.47 -23.54
C VAL A 36 -4.99 -15.89 -22.50
N GLU A 37 -5.58 -17.08 -22.60
CA GLU A 37 -6.64 -17.51 -21.67
C GLU A 37 -6.07 -17.84 -20.30
N VAL A 38 -4.91 -18.50 -20.22
CA VAL A 38 -4.23 -18.78 -18.94
C VAL A 38 -3.78 -17.46 -18.30
N ALA A 39 -3.24 -16.52 -19.07
CA ALA A 39 -2.84 -15.21 -18.55
C ALA A 39 -4.03 -14.46 -17.96
N LYS A 40 -5.20 -14.46 -18.59
CA LYS A 40 -6.43 -13.86 -18.06
C LYS A 40 -6.88 -14.53 -16.77
N GLN A 41 -6.83 -15.85 -16.71
CA GLN A 41 -7.20 -16.62 -15.51
C GLN A 41 -6.28 -16.25 -14.33
N GLN A 42 -4.97 -16.24 -14.55
CA GLN A 42 -3.98 -15.90 -13.51
C GLN A 42 -4.11 -14.47 -13.02
N VAL A 43 -4.34 -13.50 -13.91
CA VAL A 43 -4.64 -12.11 -13.53
C VAL A 43 -5.96 -12.03 -12.75
N GLY A 44 -6.95 -12.86 -13.07
CA GLY A 44 -8.20 -12.98 -12.32
C GLY A 44 -7.97 -13.50 -10.91
N ILE A 45 -7.18 -14.56 -10.74
CA ILE A 45 -6.81 -15.16 -9.45
C ILE A 45 -6.06 -14.12 -8.60
N TYR A 46 -5.02 -13.50 -9.17
CA TYR A 46 -4.25 -12.44 -8.51
C TYR A 46 -5.17 -11.31 -8.02
N SER A 47 -6.05 -10.80 -8.89
CA SER A 47 -7.00 -9.73 -8.55
C SER A 47 -8.02 -10.17 -7.48
N GLY A 48 -8.36 -11.45 -7.44
CA GLY A 48 -9.20 -12.04 -6.41
C GLY A 48 -8.53 -12.00 -5.04
N VAL A 49 -7.32 -12.55 -4.92
CA VAL A 49 -6.58 -12.60 -3.64
C VAL A 49 -6.10 -11.22 -3.19
N TYR A 50 -5.86 -10.30 -4.13
CA TYR A 50 -5.54 -8.91 -3.80
C TYR A 50 -6.61 -8.26 -2.90
N LYS A 51 -7.87 -8.69 -3.00
CA LYS A 51 -8.96 -8.19 -2.14
C LYS A 51 -8.73 -8.47 -0.66
N LEU A 52 -7.99 -9.53 -0.31
CA LEU A 52 -7.64 -9.80 1.09
C LEU A 52 -6.64 -8.78 1.64
N SER A 53 -5.77 -8.27 0.81
CA SER A 53 -4.83 -7.22 1.22
C SER A 53 -5.50 -5.86 1.45
N ILE A 54 -6.72 -5.65 0.91
CA ILE A 54 -7.51 -4.44 1.13
C ILE A 54 -7.83 -4.26 2.63
N LEU A 55 -7.92 -5.32 3.41
CA LEU A 55 -8.17 -5.22 4.85
C LEU A 55 -7.11 -4.37 5.56
N ILE A 56 -5.83 -4.59 5.27
CA ILE A 56 -4.74 -3.74 5.79
C ILE A 56 -4.80 -2.34 5.18
N SER A 57 -5.08 -2.23 3.88
CA SER A 57 -5.17 -0.93 3.20
C SER A 57 -6.27 -0.05 3.79
N LEU A 58 -7.41 -0.61 4.17
CA LEU A 58 -8.49 0.13 4.83
C LEU A 58 -8.05 0.66 6.20
N PHE A 59 -7.35 -0.16 6.99
CA PHE A 59 -6.79 0.30 8.27
C PHE A 59 -5.79 1.44 8.07
N ILE A 60 -4.86 1.30 7.10
CA ILE A 60 -3.87 2.31 6.77
C ILE A 60 -4.56 3.63 6.38
N GLN A 61 -5.61 3.57 5.56
CA GLN A 61 -6.36 4.76 5.13
C GLN A 61 -7.09 5.41 6.31
N ALA A 62 -7.79 4.63 7.13
CA ALA A 62 -8.47 5.14 8.32
C ALA A 62 -7.49 5.82 9.28
N PHE A 63 -6.35 5.17 9.54
CA PHE A 63 -5.29 5.74 10.34
C PHE A 63 -4.77 7.06 9.75
N ARG A 64 -4.49 7.09 8.44
CA ARG A 64 -4.00 8.29 7.74
C ARG A 64 -4.95 9.46 7.87
N TYR A 65 -6.26 9.24 7.69
CA TYR A 65 -7.26 10.30 7.84
C TYR A 65 -7.34 10.85 9.26
N ALA A 66 -7.10 10.04 10.28
CA ALA A 66 -7.06 10.48 11.66
C ALA A 66 -5.72 11.13 12.03
N ALA A 67 -4.61 10.57 11.56
CA ALA A 67 -3.26 10.99 11.91
C ALA A 67 -2.84 12.29 11.22
N GLU A 68 -3.25 12.53 9.98
CA GLU A 68 -2.85 13.70 9.21
C GLU A 68 -3.25 15.01 9.92
N PRO A 69 -4.52 15.28 10.28
CA PRO A 69 -4.89 16.50 11.00
C PRO A 69 -4.26 16.59 12.39
N PHE A 70 -4.11 15.46 13.09
CA PHE A 70 -3.45 15.39 14.40
C PHE A 70 -2.00 15.88 14.32
N PHE A 71 -1.24 15.43 13.33
CA PHE A 71 0.15 15.85 13.14
C PHE A 71 0.26 17.32 12.72
N PHE A 72 -0.63 17.80 11.85
CA PHE A 72 -0.66 19.22 11.47
C PHE A 72 -0.95 20.13 12.65
N ALA A 73 -1.87 19.76 13.53
CA ALA A 73 -2.19 20.53 14.72
C ALA A 73 -0.99 20.65 15.68
N ARG A 74 -0.17 19.62 15.78
CA ARG A 74 0.98 19.55 16.70
C ARG A 74 2.33 19.90 16.06
N ALA A 75 2.35 20.30 14.81
CA ALA A 75 3.58 20.56 14.06
C ALA A 75 4.48 21.64 14.68
N LYS A 76 3.91 22.57 15.47
CA LYS A 76 4.62 23.69 16.13
C LYS A 76 5.02 23.39 17.57
N GLU A 77 4.65 22.23 18.13
CA GLU A 77 5.02 21.85 19.49
C GLU A 77 6.51 21.48 19.57
N ALA A 78 7.15 21.79 20.68
CA ALA A 78 8.57 21.48 20.89
C ALA A 78 8.88 19.98 20.87
N ASN A 79 7.90 19.13 21.21
CA ASN A 79 8.00 17.68 21.25
C ASN A 79 7.37 16.98 20.02
N ALA A 80 7.05 17.72 18.94
CA ALA A 80 6.41 17.19 17.74
C ALA A 80 7.11 15.95 17.17
N ASN A 81 8.44 15.98 17.06
CA ASN A 81 9.22 14.86 16.54
C ASN A 81 9.10 13.59 17.41
N GLN A 82 9.05 13.73 18.73
CA GLN A 82 8.88 12.60 19.64
C GLN A 82 7.48 12.02 19.51
N THR A 83 6.46 12.88 19.40
CA THR A 83 5.08 12.46 19.17
C THR A 83 4.95 11.68 17.85
N TYR A 84 5.56 12.16 16.75
CA TYR A 84 5.55 11.45 15.46
C TYR A 84 6.20 10.09 15.54
N ARG A 85 7.37 9.98 16.22
CA ARG A 85 8.06 8.71 16.43
C ARG A 85 7.19 7.73 17.22
N THR A 86 6.57 8.18 18.29
CA THR A 86 5.72 7.36 19.14
C THR A 86 4.51 6.82 18.37
N VAL A 87 3.80 7.69 17.65
CA VAL A 87 2.64 7.31 16.83
C VAL A 87 3.04 6.35 15.72
N MET A 88 4.20 6.58 15.08
CA MET A 88 4.73 5.68 14.05
C MET A 88 5.02 4.28 14.61
N ASN A 89 5.61 4.18 15.80
CA ASN A 89 5.88 2.89 16.43
C ASN A 89 4.59 2.12 16.73
N TYR A 90 3.57 2.79 17.26
CA TYR A 90 2.26 2.16 17.48
C TYR A 90 1.57 1.76 16.18
N PHE A 91 1.69 2.57 15.13
CA PHE A 91 1.18 2.22 13.81
C PHE A 91 1.83 0.94 13.28
N VAL A 92 3.17 0.86 13.30
CA VAL A 92 3.91 -0.33 12.84
C VAL A 92 3.52 -1.55 13.66
N LEU A 93 3.40 -1.41 14.98
CA LEU A 93 2.96 -2.49 15.85
C LEU A 93 1.54 -2.97 15.47
N ALA A 94 0.60 -2.04 15.29
CA ALA A 94 -0.78 -2.37 14.94
C ALA A 94 -0.89 -3.08 13.59
N VAL A 95 -0.23 -2.58 12.55
CA VAL A 95 -0.27 -3.23 11.22
C VAL A 95 0.45 -4.58 11.24
N SER A 96 1.51 -4.76 12.06
CA SER A 96 2.18 -6.04 12.21
C SER A 96 1.29 -7.07 12.90
N ILE A 97 0.53 -6.68 13.92
CA ILE A 97 -0.46 -7.55 14.57
C ILE A 97 -1.56 -7.93 13.58
N MET A 98 -2.08 -6.98 12.79
CA MET A 98 -3.07 -7.27 11.76
C MET A 98 -2.53 -8.23 10.69
N PHE A 99 -1.29 -8.04 10.27
CA PHE A 99 -0.61 -8.94 9.33
C PHE A 99 -0.58 -10.37 9.86
N LEU A 100 -0.09 -10.56 11.10
CA LEU A 100 -0.04 -11.87 11.73
C LEU A 100 -1.44 -12.47 11.88
N PHE A 101 -2.42 -11.68 12.28
CA PHE A 101 -3.80 -12.11 12.40
C PHE A 101 -4.36 -12.63 11.07
N ILE A 102 -4.19 -11.87 9.97
CA ILE A 102 -4.66 -12.28 8.65
C ILE A 102 -3.96 -13.56 8.21
N LEU A 103 -2.64 -13.70 8.45
CA LEU A 103 -1.89 -14.90 8.08
C LEU A 103 -2.34 -16.14 8.88
N MET A 104 -2.51 -16.00 10.19
CA MET A 104 -2.97 -17.11 11.05
C MET A 104 -4.36 -17.60 10.65
N TYR A 105 -5.24 -16.69 10.27
CA TYR A 105 -6.62 -16.99 9.89
C TYR A 105 -6.86 -16.97 8.37
N LEU A 106 -5.80 -17.13 7.56
CA LEU A 106 -5.91 -17.09 6.10
C LEU A 106 -6.89 -18.13 5.56
N GLU A 107 -6.93 -19.31 6.18
CA GLU A 107 -7.89 -20.38 5.89
C GLU A 107 -9.37 -19.96 6.13
N VAL A 108 -9.60 -19.04 7.06
CA VAL A 108 -10.93 -18.46 7.29
C VAL A 108 -11.20 -17.35 6.28
N PHE A 109 -10.21 -16.48 6.06
CA PHE A 109 -10.33 -15.35 5.12
C PHE A 109 -10.53 -15.79 3.66
N LYS A 110 -10.07 -16.98 3.27
CA LYS A 110 -10.32 -17.49 1.91
C LYS A 110 -11.80 -17.62 1.57
N TRP A 111 -12.67 -17.81 2.56
CA TRP A 111 -14.13 -17.88 2.36
C TRP A 111 -14.76 -16.54 1.98
N LEU A 112 -14.04 -15.42 2.15
CA LEU A 112 -14.45 -14.12 1.64
C LEU A 112 -14.27 -14.00 0.12
N LEU A 113 -13.50 -14.93 -0.49
CA LEU A 113 -13.28 -14.95 -1.92
C LEU A 113 -14.49 -15.60 -2.62
N PRO A 114 -15.04 -14.97 -3.67
CA PRO A 114 -16.28 -15.41 -4.29
C PRO A 114 -16.18 -16.73 -5.06
N LYS A 115 -14.95 -17.15 -5.43
CA LYS A 115 -14.70 -18.38 -6.18
C LYS A 115 -13.56 -19.18 -5.57
N LYS A 116 -13.72 -20.51 -5.57
CA LYS A 116 -12.69 -21.45 -5.08
C LYS A 116 -11.40 -21.41 -5.92
N GLU A 117 -11.50 -21.08 -7.20
CA GLU A 117 -10.33 -20.92 -8.10
C GLU A 117 -9.32 -19.90 -7.56
N TYR A 118 -9.77 -18.88 -6.81
CA TYR A 118 -8.90 -17.88 -6.19
C TYR A 118 -8.04 -18.42 -5.05
N TRP A 119 -8.38 -19.60 -4.49
CA TRP A 119 -7.60 -20.20 -3.40
C TRP A 119 -6.21 -20.63 -3.83
N GLU A 120 -6.01 -20.91 -5.14
CA GLU A 120 -4.69 -21.21 -5.69
C GLU A 120 -3.70 -20.04 -5.52
N GLY A 121 -4.20 -18.81 -5.51
CA GLY A 121 -3.40 -17.60 -5.34
C GLY A 121 -3.12 -17.20 -3.88
N LEU A 122 -3.60 -17.95 -2.87
CA LEU A 122 -3.43 -17.58 -1.46
C LEU A 122 -1.97 -17.43 -1.03
N HIS A 123 -1.05 -18.15 -1.66
CA HIS A 123 0.40 -18.05 -1.40
C HIS A 123 0.98 -16.65 -1.72
N VAL A 124 0.29 -15.84 -2.54
CA VAL A 124 0.71 -14.48 -2.88
C VAL A 124 0.26 -13.47 -1.80
N VAL A 125 -0.77 -13.81 -1.02
CA VAL A 125 -1.34 -12.90 0.00
C VAL A 125 -0.30 -12.36 0.97
N PRO A 126 0.61 -13.16 1.56
CA PRO A 126 1.62 -12.64 2.47
C PRO A 126 2.49 -11.55 1.86
N ILE A 127 2.86 -11.71 0.59
CA ILE A 127 3.68 -10.74 -0.15
C ILE A 127 2.90 -9.43 -0.34
N LEU A 128 1.63 -9.52 -0.73
CA LEU A 128 0.75 -8.37 -0.89
C LEU A 128 0.52 -7.62 0.42
N LEU A 129 0.36 -8.34 1.53
CA LEU A 129 0.20 -7.74 2.86
C LEU A 129 1.47 -6.98 3.27
N VAL A 130 2.66 -7.55 3.07
CA VAL A 130 3.94 -6.89 3.35
C VAL A 130 4.10 -5.64 2.48
N ALA A 131 3.78 -5.70 1.19
CA ALA A 131 3.82 -4.55 0.29
C ALA A 131 2.90 -3.42 0.80
N ASN A 132 1.68 -3.75 1.25
CA ASN A 132 0.77 -2.76 1.83
C ASN A 132 1.28 -2.17 3.16
N ILE A 133 1.98 -2.95 4.00
CA ILE A 133 2.63 -2.43 5.22
C ILE A 133 3.68 -1.37 4.85
N PHE A 134 4.56 -1.65 3.88
CA PHE A 134 5.55 -0.68 3.42
C PHE A 134 4.90 0.58 2.84
N LEU A 135 3.81 0.41 2.09
CA LEU A 135 3.03 1.54 1.58
C LEU A 135 2.45 2.39 2.73
N GLY A 136 1.95 1.74 3.80
CA GLY A 136 1.45 2.42 4.99
C GLY A 136 2.55 3.19 5.72
N ILE A 137 3.75 2.61 5.87
CA ILE A 137 4.93 3.28 6.42
C ILE A 137 5.30 4.50 5.57
N TYR A 138 5.34 4.34 4.25
CA TYR A 138 5.59 5.43 3.31
C TYR A 138 4.57 6.57 3.47
N TYR A 139 3.28 6.28 3.58
CA TYR A 139 2.25 7.30 3.80
C TYR A 139 2.44 8.06 5.11
N ASN A 140 2.81 7.37 6.18
CA ASN A 140 3.11 8.01 7.46
C ASN A 140 4.32 8.94 7.37
N GLN A 141 5.41 8.47 6.76
CA GLN A 141 6.60 9.30 6.54
C GLN A 141 6.30 10.50 5.62
N SER A 142 5.32 10.35 4.71
CA SER A 142 4.92 11.44 3.81
C SER A 142 4.40 12.68 4.54
N ILE A 143 3.91 12.52 5.76
CA ILE A 143 3.43 13.63 6.58
C ILE A 143 4.61 14.57 6.94
N TRP A 144 5.79 14.00 7.22
CA TRP A 144 6.95 14.79 7.58
C TRP A 144 7.38 15.76 6.45
N TYR A 145 7.50 15.30 5.22
CA TYR A 145 7.90 16.21 4.13
C TYR A 145 6.78 17.16 3.69
N LYS A 146 5.52 16.83 3.96
CA LYS A 146 4.40 17.78 3.80
C LYS A 146 4.49 18.91 4.82
N LEU A 147 4.77 18.58 6.09
CA LEU A 147 4.89 19.54 7.18
C LEU A 147 6.13 20.42 7.02
N SER A 148 7.25 19.87 6.56
CA SER A 148 8.49 20.60 6.31
C SER A 148 8.49 21.40 5.00
N GLY A 149 7.42 21.31 4.18
CA GLY A 149 7.36 21.93 2.84
C GLY A 149 8.27 21.28 1.80
N GLN A 150 8.91 20.16 2.12
CA GLN A 150 9.88 19.47 1.27
C GLN A 150 9.23 18.38 0.43
N THR A 151 8.12 18.69 -0.24
CA THR A 151 7.32 17.75 -1.05
C THR A 151 8.09 17.09 -2.19
N LYS A 152 9.23 17.67 -2.61
CA LYS A 152 10.13 17.10 -3.63
C LYS A 152 10.64 15.71 -3.26
N PHE A 153 10.92 15.45 -1.98
CA PHE A 153 11.37 14.12 -1.52
C PHE A 153 10.31 13.06 -1.76
N GLY A 154 9.03 13.38 -1.55
CA GLY A 154 7.93 12.47 -1.84
C GLY A 154 7.85 12.09 -3.32
N ALA A 155 8.06 13.06 -4.21
CA ALA A 155 8.10 12.81 -5.65
C ALA A 155 9.29 11.92 -6.06
N TYR A 156 10.48 12.17 -5.52
CA TYR A 156 11.66 11.35 -5.80
C TYR A 156 11.51 9.90 -5.33
N ILE A 157 10.98 9.69 -4.12
CA ILE A 157 10.74 8.34 -3.58
C ILE A 157 9.67 7.62 -4.42
N ALA A 158 8.57 8.31 -4.77
CA ALA A 158 7.50 7.73 -5.58
C ALA A 158 7.97 7.38 -7.00
N MET A 159 8.76 8.25 -7.63
CA MET A 159 9.33 7.97 -8.96
C MET A 159 10.36 6.85 -8.90
N GLY A 160 11.23 6.83 -7.88
CA GLY A 160 12.19 5.75 -7.68
C GLY A 160 11.52 4.39 -7.50
N GLY A 161 10.42 4.34 -6.72
CA GLY A 161 9.64 3.11 -6.54
C GLY A 161 8.84 2.68 -7.77
N ALA A 162 8.56 3.58 -8.71
CA ALA A 162 7.85 3.23 -9.96
C ALA A 162 8.80 2.73 -11.07
N VAL A 163 10.11 2.92 -10.92
CA VAL A 163 11.14 2.50 -11.90
C VAL A 163 11.73 1.13 -11.53
N LEU A 164 11.67 0.75 -10.25
CA LEU A 164 12.12 -0.56 -9.75
C LEU A 164 11.04 -1.63 -9.93
#